data_8f3e5fe277962a67179840d8efedff11
#
_entry.id   8f3e5fe277962a67179840d8efedff11
#
_cell.length_a   1.000
_cell.length_b   1.000
_cell.length_c   1.000
_cell.angle_alpha   90.00
_cell.angle_beta   90.00
_cell.angle_gamma   90.00
#
_symmetry.space_group_name_H-M   'P 1'
#
loop_
_entity.id
_entity.type
_entity.pdbx_description
1 polymer ?
#
loop_
_entity_poly.entity_id
_entity_poly.type
_entity_poly.pdbx_seq_one_letter_code
_entity_poly.pdbx_strand_id
1 'polypeptide(L)'
;SGIIGITLAKQYKNSQVILTDSSKKALIIAKENINKFKLINAKTLYSDWYHKFPNLQFDLIVSNPPYIDIDDPFLKKDNLQYEPETALFSRNQGYADIEIIVNNARDYLKKGGQLMIEHGYNQSKNVKLIFEHAKFLSIKQHLDINSKIRVTSGLG
;
A
#
# COMPACT_ATOMS: atom_id res chain seq x y z
N SER A 1 2.37 9.40 -7.25
CA SER A 1 1.29 9.67 -8.23
C SER A 1 -0.10 9.67 -7.59
N GLY A 2 -0.32 8.91 -6.52
CA GLY A 2 -1.59 8.79 -5.80
C GLY A 2 -2.67 8.01 -6.54
N ILE A 3 -2.30 7.18 -7.53
CA ILE A 3 -3.26 6.54 -8.44
C ILE A 3 -4.33 5.73 -7.71
N ILE A 4 -3.95 4.94 -6.70
CA ILE A 4 -4.88 4.11 -5.92
C ILE A 4 -5.90 4.99 -5.19
N GLY A 5 -5.43 5.97 -4.41
CA GLY A 5 -6.31 6.87 -3.64
C GLY A 5 -7.20 7.72 -4.53
N ILE A 6 -6.70 8.20 -5.66
CA ILE A 6 -7.49 8.96 -6.65
C ILE A 6 -8.59 8.11 -7.25
N THR A 7 -8.28 6.86 -7.60
CA THR A 7 -9.27 5.92 -8.14
C THR A 7 -10.36 5.64 -7.11
N LEU A 8 -9.98 5.38 -5.86
CA LEU A 8 -10.94 5.17 -4.76
C LEU A 8 -11.82 6.41 -4.54
N ALA A 9 -11.22 7.61 -4.49
CA ALA A 9 -11.97 8.85 -4.29
C ALA A 9 -12.96 9.15 -5.43
N LYS A 10 -12.61 8.80 -6.67
CA LYS A 10 -13.51 8.92 -7.83
C LYS A 10 -14.68 7.96 -7.74
N GLN A 11 -14.43 6.72 -7.31
CA GLN A 11 -15.43 5.67 -7.28
C GLN A 11 -16.35 5.78 -6.07
N TYR A 12 -15.79 6.14 -4.92
CA TYR A 12 -16.52 6.22 -3.65
C TYR A 12 -16.65 7.68 -3.19
N LYS A 13 -17.55 8.42 -3.83
CA LYS A 13 -17.72 9.89 -3.62
C LYS A 13 -18.07 10.28 -2.18
N ASN A 14 -18.70 9.38 -1.43
CA ASN A 14 -19.07 9.59 -0.02
C ASN A 14 -17.96 9.19 0.97
N SER A 15 -16.84 8.65 0.50
CA SER A 15 -15.69 8.33 1.33
C SER A 15 -14.77 9.54 1.51
N GLN A 16 -13.99 9.55 2.59
CA GLN A 16 -12.86 10.47 2.77
C GLN A 16 -11.57 9.69 2.52
N VAL A 17 -10.76 10.13 1.56
CA VAL A 17 -9.55 9.42 1.17
C VAL A 17 -8.32 10.24 1.53
N ILE A 18 -7.38 9.63 2.25
CA ILE A 18 -6.09 10.21 2.59
C ILE A 18 -5.01 9.47 1.79
N LEU A 19 -4.28 10.21 0.95
CA LEU A 19 -3.15 9.72 0.19
C LEU A 19 -1.87 10.04 0.94
N THR A 20 -1.11 9.03 1.32
CA THR A 20 0.14 9.20 2.07
C THR A 20 1.35 8.81 1.23
N ASP A 21 2.46 9.48 1.46
CA ASP A 21 3.74 9.16 0.86
C ASP A 21 4.87 9.79 1.69
N SER A 22 6.04 9.15 1.76
CA SER A 22 7.26 9.70 2.35
C SER A 22 8.00 10.63 1.39
N SER A 23 7.66 10.64 0.11
CA SER A 23 8.18 11.54 -0.90
C SER A 23 7.32 12.79 -1.04
N LYS A 24 7.87 13.95 -0.65
CA LYS A 24 7.21 15.25 -0.87
C LYS A 24 6.93 15.51 -2.35
N LYS A 25 7.81 15.04 -3.25
CA LYS A 25 7.63 15.18 -4.70
C LYS A 25 6.42 14.36 -5.17
N ALA A 26 6.26 13.13 -4.69
CA ALA A 26 5.10 12.29 -5.01
C ALA A 26 3.79 12.92 -4.51
N LEU A 27 3.80 13.54 -3.32
CA LEU A 27 2.64 14.23 -2.77
C LEU A 27 2.25 15.49 -3.56
N ILE A 28 3.21 16.21 -4.13
CA ILE A 28 2.92 17.35 -5.02
C ILE A 28 2.14 16.85 -6.24
N ILE A 29 2.63 15.80 -6.90
CA ILE A 29 1.96 15.21 -8.07
C ILE A 29 0.58 14.67 -7.69
N ALA A 30 0.46 14.01 -6.54
CA ALA A 30 -0.83 13.52 -6.05
C ALA A 30 -1.82 14.67 -5.83
N LYS A 31 -1.38 15.79 -5.26
CA LYS A 31 -2.20 16.99 -5.05
C LYS A 31 -2.62 17.64 -6.37
N GLU A 32 -1.73 17.72 -7.35
CA GLU A 32 -2.06 18.20 -8.70
C GLU A 32 -3.14 17.32 -9.35
N ASN A 33 -3.02 16.01 -9.21
CA ASN A 33 -4.01 15.06 -9.72
C ASN A 33 -5.36 15.18 -9.00
N ILE A 34 -5.38 15.35 -7.68
CA ILE A 34 -6.61 15.62 -6.91
C ILE A 34 -7.32 16.86 -7.48
N ASN A 35 -6.57 17.96 -7.69
CA ASN A 35 -7.10 19.20 -8.25
C ASN A 35 -7.59 19.03 -9.68
N LYS A 36 -6.80 18.35 -10.53
CA LYS A 36 -7.16 18.06 -11.94
C LYS A 36 -8.48 17.30 -12.06
N PHE A 37 -8.72 16.34 -11.17
CA PHE A 37 -9.96 15.55 -11.15
C PHE A 37 -11.05 16.17 -10.25
N LYS A 38 -10.82 17.36 -9.68
CA LYS A 38 -11.77 18.08 -8.81
C LYS A 38 -12.32 17.22 -7.66
N LEU A 39 -11.46 16.43 -7.04
CA LEU A 39 -11.84 15.53 -5.94
C LEU A 39 -11.90 16.32 -4.63
N ILE A 40 -13.10 16.54 -4.11
CA ILE A 40 -13.33 17.24 -2.84
C ILE A 40 -13.21 16.33 -1.61
N ASN A 41 -13.19 15.03 -1.82
CA ASN A 41 -13.16 13.97 -0.82
C ASN A 41 -11.78 13.32 -0.68
N ALA A 42 -10.72 13.93 -1.23
CA ALA A 42 -9.37 13.41 -1.18
C ALA A 42 -8.39 14.49 -0.68
N LYS A 43 -7.41 14.09 0.13
CA LYS A 43 -6.31 14.96 0.58
C LYS A 43 -5.01 14.19 0.67
N THR A 44 -3.88 14.91 0.59
CA THR A 44 -2.54 14.34 0.78
C THR A 44 -2.07 14.55 2.22
N LEU A 45 -1.26 13.60 2.72
CA LEU A 45 -0.60 13.69 4.01
C LEU A 45 0.82 13.13 3.89
N TYR A 46 1.83 13.89 4.37
CA TYR A 46 3.20 13.40 4.46
C TYR A 46 3.31 12.43 5.63
N SER A 47 3.73 11.21 5.35
CA SER A 47 3.98 10.19 6.38
C SER A 47 4.94 9.13 5.82
N ASP A 48 5.84 8.65 6.66
CA ASP A 48 6.63 7.45 6.42
C ASP A 48 5.92 6.29 7.11
N TRP A 49 5.15 5.54 6.34
CA TRP A 49 4.14 4.60 6.80
C TRP A 49 3.25 5.23 7.88
N TYR A 50 3.35 4.78 9.13
CA TYR A 50 2.57 5.28 10.26
C TYR A 50 3.36 6.28 11.14
N HIS A 51 4.64 6.62 10.77
CA HIS A 51 5.44 7.54 11.57
C HIS A 51 4.83 8.95 11.56
N LYS A 52 4.53 9.49 12.75
CA LYS A 52 3.85 10.78 12.93
C LYS A 52 2.47 10.85 12.28
N PHE A 53 1.85 9.68 12.02
CA PHE A 53 0.51 9.65 11.49
C PHE A 53 -0.48 10.10 12.57
N PRO A 54 -1.50 10.92 12.25
CA PRO A 54 -2.49 11.35 13.24
C PRO A 54 -3.29 10.14 13.75
N ASN A 55 -3.80 10.25 14.98
CA ASN A 55 -4.65 9.21 15.58
C ASN A 55 -6.02 9.18 14.88
N LEU A 56 -6.06 8.54 13.74
CA LEU A 56 -7.26 8.34 12.90
C LEU A 56 -7.45 6.85 12.66
N GLN A 57 -8.70 6.43 12.56
CA GLN A 57 -9.05 5.07 12.23
C GLN A 57 -9.81 5.01 10.89
N PHE A 58 -9.52 3.96 10.13
CA PHE A 58 -9.99 3.77 8.76
C PHE A 58 -10.86 2.52 8.62
N ASP A 59 -11.80 2.60 7.71
CA ASP A 59 -12.56 1.44 7.26
C ASP A 59 -11.74 0.56 6.31
N LEU A 60 -10.79 1.20 5.57
CA LEU A 60 -9.93 0.53 4.60
C LEU A 60 -8.55 1.20 4.58
N ILE A 61 -7.51 0.37 4.64
CA ILE A 61 -6.12 0.73 4.35
C ILE A 61 -5.67 -0.07 3.12
N VAL A 62 -5.14 0.62 2.11
CA VAL A 62 -4.60 -0.02 0.89
C VAL A 62 -3.19 0.46 0.67
N SER A 63 -2.28 -0.46 0.38
CA SER A 63 -0.91 -0.11 0.04
C SER A 63 -0.36 -1.00 -1.08
N ASN A 64 0.45 -0.38 -1.94
CA ASN A 64 1.38 -1.04 -2.83
C ASN A 64 2.80 -0.61 -2.39
N PRO A 65 3.38 -1.28 -1.38
CA PRO A 65 4.70 -0.95 -0.87
C PRO A 65 5.80 -1.44 -1.81
N PRO A 66 7.05 -1.00 -1.66
CA PRO A 66 8.19 -1.68 -2.24
C PRO A 66 8.21 -3.14 -1.77
N TYR A 67 8.37 -4.08 -2.68
CA TYR A 67 8.40 -5.51 -2.36
C TYR A 67 9.47 -6.28 -3.13
N ILE A 68 10.34 -5.58 -3.86
CA ILE A 68 11.42 -6.20 -4.59
C ILE A 68 12.63 -6.33 -3.66
N ASP A 69 13.25 -7.51 -3.66
CA ASP A 69 14.46 -7.73 -2.88
C ASP A 69 15.62 -6.89 -3.46
N ILE A 70 16.25 -6.08 -2.63
CA ILE A 70 17.38 -5.25 -3.04
C ILE A 70 18.58 -6.10 -3.54
N ASP A 71 18.66 -7.34 -3.08
CA ASP A 71 19.73 -8.28 -3.41
C ASP A 71 19.36 -9.21 -4.59
N ASP A 72 18.19 -9.03 -5.24
CA ASP A 72 17.77 -9.85 -6.38
C ASP A 72 18.64 -9.56 -7.62
N PRO A 73 19.44 -10.53 -8.07
CA PRO A 73 20.37 -10.34 -9.20
C PRO A 73 19.66 -10.14 -10.55
N PHE A 74 18.38 -10.50 -10.67
CA PHE A 74 17.62 -10.38 -11.91
C PHE A 74 17.14 -8.95 -12.19
N LEU A 75 17.11 -8.07 -11.19
CA LEU A 75 16.58 -6.71 -11.29
C LEU A 75 17.41 -5.74 -12.13
N LYS A 76 18.70 -6.03 -12.34
CA LYS A 76 19.59 -5.19 -13.16
C LYS A 76 19.30 -5.24 -14.66
N LYS A 77 18.37 -6.07 -15.12
CA LYS A 77 18.08 -6.31 -16.55
C LYS A 77 16.78 -5.71 -17.06
N ASP A 78 15.85 -5.33 -16.18
CA ASP A 78 14.55 -4.80 -16.59
C ASP A 78 14.51 -3.27 -16.44
N ASN A 79 13.65 -2.62 -17.24
CA ASN A 79 13.47 -1.17 -17.37
C ASN A 79 13.01 -0.44 -16.10
N LEU A 80 13.36 -0.94 -14.90
CA LEU A 80 13.03 -0.35 -13.60
C LEU A 80 13.84 0.93 -13.29
N GLN A 81 14.84 1.24 -14.10
CA GLN A 81 15.71 2.43 -13.94
C GLN A 81 14.99 3.77 -14.01
N TYR A 82 13.71 3.80 -14.37
CA TYR A 82 12.89 5.02 -14.44
C TYR A 82 12.09 5.28 -13.16
N GLU A 83 12.02 4.31 -12.24
CA GLU A 83 11.34 4.48 -10.96
C GLU A 83 12.35 4.72 -9.82
N PRO A 84 12.01 5.52 -8.81
CA PRO A 84 12.89 5.71 -7.66
C PRO A 84 13.15 4.36 -6.96
N GLU A 85 14.41 4.06 -6.64
CA GLU A 85 14.79 2.82 -5.93
C GLU A 85 13.98 2.61 -4.64
N THR A 86 13.74 3.69 -3.91
CA THR A 86 12.93 3.66 -2.67
C THR A 86 11.47 3.27 -2.89
N ALA A 87 10.97 3.30 -4.12
CA ALA A 87 9.60 2.88 -4.45
C ALA A 87 9.55 1.42 -4.91
N LEU A 88 10.69 0.79 -5.16
CA LEU A 88 10.79 -0.56 -5.71
C LEU A 88 11.36 -1.57 -4.71
N PHE A 89 12.46 -1.18 -4.02
CA PHE A 89 13.26 -2.09 -3.22
C PHE A 89 12.90 -2.03 -1.75
N SER A 90 12.77 -3.21 -1.15
CA SER A 90 12.61 -3.40 0.28
C SER A 90 13.65 -4.40 0.80
N ARG A 91 14.08 -4.23 2.05
CA ARG A 91 14.97 -5.16 2.75
C ARG A 91 14.23 -6.45 3.13
N ASN A 92 14.96 -7.38 3.75
CA ASN A 92 14.40 -8.65 4.22
C ASN A 92 13.70 -9.40 3.07
N GLN A 93 14.40 -9.62 1.95
CA GLN A 93 13.88 -10.31 0.77
C GLN A 93 12.58 -9.65 0.22
N GLY A 94 12.47 -8.32 0.34
CA GLY A 94 11.31 -7.58 -0.10
C GLY A 94 10.13 -7.53 0.90
N TYR A 95 10.31 -8.04 2.13
CA TYR A 95 9.21 -8.10 3.10
C TYR A 95 9.20 -6.98 4.14
N ALA A 96 10.31 -6.24 4.33
CA ALA A 96 10.45 -5.31 5.45
C ALA A 96 9.32 -4.25 5.50
N ASP A 97 8.97 -3.65 4.38
CA ASP A 97 7.92 -2.64 4.32
C ASP A 97 6.53 -3.26 4.51
N ILE A 98 6.29 -4.45 3.95
CA ILE A 98 5.05 -5.21 4.15
C ILE A 98 4.87 -5.53 5.64
N GLU A 99 5.91 -6.00 6.32
CA GLU A 99 5.89 -6.29 7.76
C GLU A 99 5.58 -5.04 8.58
N ILE A 100 6.22 -3.90 8.28
CA ILE A 100 5.93 -2.63 8.96
C ILE A 100 4.45 -2.26 8.81
N ILE A 101 3.92 -2.35 7.59
CA ILE A 101 2.54 -1.96 7.32
C ILE A 101 1.56 -2.91 8.03
N VAL A 102 1.72 -4.22 7.87
CA VAL A 102 0.79 -5.21 8.40
C VAL A 102 0.79 -5.22 9.94
N ASN A 103 1.97 -5.16 10.57
CA ASN A 103 2.08 -5.23 12.02
C ASN A 103 1.48 -4.01 12.74
N ASN A 104 1.46 -2.85 12.09
CA ASN A 104 0.92 -1.63 12.70
C ASN A 104 -0.50 -1.27 12.23
N ALA A 105 -1.00 -1.86 11.15
CA ALA A 105 -2.28 -1.46 10.53
C ALA A 105 -3.48 -1.56 11.47
N ARG A 106 -3.48 -2.53 12.39
CA ARG A 106 -4.63 -2.74 13.30
C ARG A 106 -4.89 -1.55 14.23
N ASP A 107 -3.85 -0.81 14.60
CA ASP A 107 -3.99 0.40 15.44
C ASP A 107 -4.69 1.54 14.69
N TYR A 108 -4.67 1.47 13.36
CA TYR A 108 -5.27 2.46 12.46
C TYR A 108 -6.53 1.96 11.75
N LEU A 109 -6.97 0.73 12.02
CA LEU A 109 -8.22 0.20 11.49
C LEU A 109 -9.34 0.32 12.52
N LYS A 110 -10.52 0.70 12.06
CA LYS A 110 -11.74 0.51 12.84
C LYS A 110 -11.99 -0.98 13.06
N LYS A 111 -12.79 -1.32 14.06
CA LYS A 111 -13.24 -2.70 14.26
C LYS A 111 -13.91 -3.22 12.99
N GLY A 112 -13.37 -4.30 12.44
CA GLY A 112 -13.82 -4.88 11.16
C GLY A 112 -13.35 -4.10 9.92
N GLY A 113 -12.47 -3.11 10.08
CA GLY A 113 -11.80 -2.45 8.96
C GLY A 113 -10.87 -3.40 8.23
N GLN A 114 -10.57 -3.12 6.97
CA GLN A 114 -9.81 -4.01 6.09
C GLN A 114 -8.46 -3.42 5.73
N LEU A 115 -7.43 -4.28 5.74
CA LEU A 115 -6.13 -4.01 5.12
C LEU A 115 -6.03 -4.76 3.79
N MET A 116 -5.48 -4.10 2.76
CA MET A 116 -5.16 -4.70 1.46
C MET A 116 -3.74 -4.33 1.05
N ILE A 117 -2.90 -5.32 0.77
CA ILE A 117 -1.49 -5.14 0.40
C ILE A 117 -1.21 -5.82 -0.94
N GLU A 118 -0.66 -5.04 -1.89
CA GLU A 118 -0.06 -5.59 -3.11
C GLU A 118 1.33 -6.15 -2.78
N HIS A 119 1.72 -7.24 -3.46
CA HIS A 119 3.01 -7.90 -3.27
C HIS A 119 3.44 -8.68 -4.52
N GLY A 120 4.64 -9.17 -4.57
CA GLY A 120 5.13 -10.09 -5.60
C GLY A 120 4.33 -11.40 -5.61
N TYR A 121 4.05 -11.93 -6.80
CA TYR A 121 3.27 -13.19 -6.91
C TYR A 121 3.94 -14.38 -6.20
N ASN A 122 5.25 -14.41 -6.14
CA ASN A 122 6.05 -15.42 -5.43
C ASN A 122 6.07 -15.22 -3.91
N GLN A 123 5.62 -14.06 -3.41
CA GLN A 123 5.60 -13.70 -2.00
C GLN A 123 4.27 -14.07 -1.30
N SER A 124 3.25 -14.47 -2.05
CA SER A 124 1.87 -14.65 -1.56
C SER A 124 1.76 -15.50 -0.30
N LYS A 125 2.49 -16.62 -0.23
CA LYS A 125 2.48 -17.54 0.92
C LYS A 125 3.02 -16.86 2.19
N ASN A 126 4.16 -16.17 2.08
CA ASN A 126 4.79 -15.51 3.23
C ASN A 126 3.99 -14.28 3.67
N VAL A 127 3.45 -13.50 2.72
CA VAL A 127 2.59 -12.36 3.07
C VAL A 127 1.34 -12.83 3.82
N LYS A 128 0.74 -13.96 3.42
CA LYS A 128 -0.38 -14.55 4.17
C LYS A 128 0.04 -14.89 5.61
N LEU A 129 1.22 -15.50 5.82
CA LEU A 129 1.73 -15.79 7.16
C LEU A 129 1.96 -14.51 7.99
N ILE A 130 2.46 -13.43 7.39
CA ILE A 130 2.60 -12.13 8.07
C ILE A 130 1.24 -11.63 8.56
N PHE A 131 0.19 -11.71 7.75
CA PHE A 131 -1.18 -11.36 8.16
C PHE A 131 -1.70 -12.25 9.30
N GLU A 132 -1.43 -13.57 9.25
CA GLU A 132 -1.81 -14.53 10.29
C GLU A 132 -1.11 -14.22 11.63
N HIS A 133 0.20 -13.96 11.60
CA HIS A 133 0.97 -13.58 12.78
C HIS A 133 0.49 -12.25 13.38
N ALA A 134 0.12 -11.28 12.54
CA ALA A 134 -0.49 -10.02 12.97
C ALA A 134 -1.97 -10.16 13.38
N LYS A 135 -2.50 -11.42 13.39
CA LYS A 135 -3.86 -11.76 13.85
C LYS A 135 -4.99 -11.08 13.07
N PHE A 136 -4.79 -10.88 11.78
CA PHE A 136 -5.87 -10.49 10.89
C PHE A 136 -6.84 -11.66 10.69
N LEU A 137 -8.13 -11.32 10.56
CA LEU A 137 -9.21 -12.28 10.34
C LEU A 137 -9.61 -12.31 8.87
N SER A 138 -10.31 -13.38 8.46
CA SER A 138 -10.87 -13.52 7.10
C SER A 138 -9.87 -13.19 5.99
N ILE A 139 -8.63 -13.69 6.13
CA ILE A 139 -7.56 -13.43 5.18
C ILE A 139 -7.92 -14.03 3.82
N LYS A 140 -7.85 -13.18 2.78
CA LYS A 140 -8.13 -13.54 1.39
C LYS A 140 -6.98 -13.15 0.49
N GLN A 141 -6.79 -13.91 -0.57
CA GLN A 141 -5.80 -13.63 -1.60
C GLN A 141 -6.51 -13.42 -2.94
N HIS A 142 -6.10 -12.39 -3.68
CA HIS A 142 -6.76 -11.95 -4.89
C HIS A 142 -5.80 -12.10 -6.08
N LEU A 143 -6.36 -12.61 -7.18
CA LEU A 143 -5.63 -12.80 -8.44
C LEU A 143 -5.62 -11.50 -9.25
N ASP A 144 -4.54 -11.31 -9.99
CA ASP A 144 -4.47 -10.33 -11.08
C ASP A 144 -5.11 -10.90 -12.36
N ILE A 145 -5.10 -10.10 -13.44
CA ILE A 145 -5.62 -10.49 -14.75
C ILE A 145 -4.86 -11.67 -15.39
N ASN A 146 -3.65 -11.98 -14.91
CA ASN A 146 -2.83 -13.11 -15.34
C ASN A 146 -2.97 -14.33 -14.42
N SER A 147 -4.00 -14.37 -13.57
CA SER A 147 -4.28 -15.43 -12.60
C SER A 147 -3.14 -15.66 -11.58
N LYS A 148 -2.37 -14.62 -11.25
CA LYS A 148 -1.35 -14.64 -10.21
C LYS A 148 -1.83 -13.91 -8.97
N ILE A 149 -1.57 -14.46 -7.79
CA ILE A 149 -1.91 -13.79 -6.53
C ILE A 149 -1.02 -12.55 -6.38
N ARG A 150 -1.65 -11.38 -6.33
CA ARG A 150 -0.97 -10.08 -6.25
C ARG A 150 -1.41 -9.23 -5.07
N VAL A 151 -2.53 -9.55 -4.44
CA VAL A 151 -3.03 -8.82 -3.29
C VAL A 151 -3.44 -9.79 -2.19
N THR A 152 -3.05 -9.50 -0.95
CA THR A 152 -3.55 -10.15 0.25
C THR A 152 -4.36 -9.14 1.07
N SER A 153 -5.52 -9.55 1.56
CA SER A 153 -6.38 -8.72 2.42
C SER A 153 -6.78 -9.46 3.69
N GLY A 154 -7.09 -8.69 4.75
CA GLY A 154 -7.57 -9.23 6.02
C GLY A 154 -8.36 -8.19 6.80
N LEU A 155 -9.21 -8.63 7.73
CA LEU A 155 -9.98 -7.78 8.64
C LEU A 155 -9.22 -7.60 9.95
N GLY A 156 -9.14 -6.35 10.43
CA GLY A 156 -8.50 -5.98 11.71
C GLY A 156 -9.39 -6.16 12.94
#